data_003ddbb7c7614efbe186d09f6450c9d6
#
_entry.id   003ddbb7c7614efbe186d09f6450c9d6
#
_cell.length_a   1.000
_cell.length_b   1.000
_cell.length_c   1.000
_cell.angle_alpha   90.00
_cell.angle_beta   90.00
_cell.angle_gamma   90.00
#
_symmetry.space_group_name_H-M   'P 1'
#
loop_
_entity.id
_entity.type
_entity.pdbx_description
1 polymer ?
#
loop_
_entity_poly.entity_id
_entity_poly.type
_entity_poly.pdbx_seq_one_letter_code
_entity_poly.pdbx_strand_id
1 'polypeptide(L)'
;ERRRMLRNAPHLVEILPFLIPMFGKGGVIPAKISRLLGIAMWGYDLTGGWRIGKFHKRLDYDETLAYMPTLRRDRLVSSYLYYDATVDDARLVVTILRTASLDHGAVVANRTPAVGLEKDSEGRINGVVVRPRGTGDDEEFTVRTRAVVNAAGVWVDDIREQDEGTNPDSIRPAKGIHITVPWEKVRNQVAVVVPVPGDRRSVFVVPHGGLTYVGTTDTDYDGPVDDPQCTPDDIEYLLSALNFSIEGTVTTDDVVGTWAGLRPLVKSASSGRTADLSRMHRVLRSESGLVTITGGKLTTYREMASDTVDEVIEEVLSRDIGFDG
;
A
#
# COMPACT_ATOMS: atom_id res chain seq x y z
N GLU A 1 9.04 -6.93 10.11
CA GLU A 1 7.60 -6.76 10.36
C GLU A 1 6.79 -8.04 10.11
N ARG A 2 6.84 -8.69 8.93
CA ARG A 2 6.06 -9.88 8.57
C ARG A 2 5.98 -10.95 9.68
N ARG A 3 7.14 -11.41 10.21
CA ARG A 3 7.18 -12.39 11.32
C ARG A 3 6.50 -11.87 12.59
N ARG A 4 6.64 -10.58 12.89
CA ARG A 4 6.02 -9.97 14.07
C ARG A 4 4.50 -9.93 13.92
N MET A 5 4.00 -9.52 12.75
CA MET A 5 2.58 -9.48 12.46
C MET A 5 1.94 -10.88 12.49
N LEU A 6 2.57 -11.89 11.89
CA LEU A 6 2.13 -13.28 11.95
C LEU A 6 2.01 -13.82 13.39
N ARG A 7 2.85 -13.34 14.32
CA ARG A 7 2.76 -13.74 15.74
C ARG A 7 1.74 -12.94 16.54
N ASN A 8 1.68 -11.63 16.29
CA ASN A 8 0.87 -10.71 17.10
C ASN A 8 -0.58 -10.62 16.62
N ALA A 9 -0.82 -10.89 15.34
CA ALA A 9 -2.14 -10.82 14.73
C ALA A 9 -2.42 -12.02 13.81
N PRO A 10 -2.31 -13.28 14.30
CA PRO A 10 -2.51 -14.47 13.48
C PRO A 10 -3.94 -14.61 12.94
N HIS A 11 -4.89 -13.87 13.51
CA HIS A 11 -6.28 -13.80 13.07
C HIS A 11 -6.51 -12.82 11.90
N LEU A 12 -5.50 -12.04 11.54
CA LEU A 12 -5.56 -11.05 10.45
C LEU A 12 -4.52 -11.33 9.37
N VAL A 13 -3.36 -11.86 9.73
CA VAL A 13 -2.20 -12.01 8.85
C VAL A 13 -1.96 -13.48 8.58
N GLU A 14 -2.02 -13.86 7.32
CA GLU A 14 -1.83 -15.23 6.85
C GLU A 14 -0.66 -15.33 5.87
N ILE A 15 -0.04 -16.51 5.80
CA ILE A 15 0.98 -16.78 4.78
C ILE A 15 0.26 -17.08 3.47
N LEU A 16 0.55 -16.28 2.46
CA LEU A 16 0.03 -16.43 1.10
C LEU A 16 1.16 -16.97 0.19
N PRO A 17 0.93 -18.12 -0.47
CA PRO A 17 1.83 -18.58 -1.52
C PRO A 17 1.64 -17.77 -2.80
N PHE A 18 2.76 -17.46 -3.47
CA PHE A 18 2.83 -16.73 -4.73
C PHE A 18 3.49 -17.57 -5.81
N LEU A 19 2.83 -17.69 -6.92
CA LEU A 19 3.30 -18.38 -8.11
C LEU A 19 3.82 -17.35 -9.13
N ILE A 20 5.04 -17.56 -9.63
CA ILE A 20 5.60 -16.80 -10.75
C ILE A 20 5.72 -17.74 -11.95
N PRO A 21 4.75 -17.76 -12.88
CA PRO A 21 4.81 -18.57 -14.08
C PRO A 21 5.97 -18.11 -14.97
N MET A 22 6.74 -19.06 -15.46
CA MET A 22 7.82 -18.85 -16.40
C MET A 22 7.32 -19.16 -17.80
N PHE A 23 6.98 -18.14 -18.56
CA PHE A 23 6.58 -18.28 -19.97
C PHE A 23 7.83 -18.22 -20.86
N GLY A 24 7.90 -19.07 -21.86
CA GLY A 24 9.04 -19.13 -22.78
C GLY A 24 9.27 -17.84 -23.57
N LYS A 25 8.16 -17.15 -23.97
CA LYS A 25 8.17 -15.84 -24.60
C LYS A 25 7.16 -14.93 -23.91
N GLY A 26 7.55 -13.70 -23.61
CA GLY A 26 6.67 -12.70 -23.02
C GLY A 26 6.31 -12.90 -21.54
N GLY A 27 7.10 -13.68 -20.79
CA GLY A 27 6.92 -13.83 -19.34
C GLY A 27 7.42 -12.63 -18.55
N VAL A 28 7.04 -12.56 -17.26
CA VAL A 28 7.55 -11.57 -16.28
C VAL A 28 9.08 -11.57 -16.26
N ILE A 29 9.66 -12.76 -16.39
CA ILE A 29 11.09 -12.98 -16.38
C ILE A 29 11.48 -13.75 -17.64
N PRO A 30 12.42 -13.23 -18.45
CA PRO A 30 12.91 -13.95 -19.60
C PRO A 30 13.51 -15.32 -19.23
N ALA A 31 13.18 -16.36 -19.96
CA ALA A 31 13.65 -17.72 -19.68
C ALA A 31 15.18 -17.85 -19.57
N LYS A 32 15.93 -16.97 -20.29
CA LYS A 32 17.40 -16.93 -20.25
C LYS A 32 17.96 -16.55 -18.87
N ILE A 33 17.20 -15.78 -18.06
CA ILE A 33 17.63 -15.36 -16.71
C ILE A 33 16.90 -16.12 -15.59
N SER A 34 16.16 -17.18 -15.92
CA SER A 34 15.44 -17.98 -14.92
C SER A 34 16.38 -18.59 -13.86
N ARG A 35 17.64 -18.89 -14.23
CA ARG A 35 18.65 -19.36 -13.27
C ARG A 35 19.06 -18.27 -12.28
N LEU A 36 19.15 -17.01 -12.74
CA LEU A 36 19.42 -15.85 -11.88
C LEU A 36 18.26 -15.59 -10.91
N LEU A 37 17.03 -15.83 -11.36
CA LEU A 37 15.86 -15.78 -10.46
C LEU A 37 16.00 -16.81 -9.32
N GLY A 38 16.43 -18.03 -9.60
CA GLY A 38 16.68 -19.02 -8.56
C GLY A 38 17.68 -18.53 -7.50
N ILE A 39 18.76 -17.86 -7.91
CA ILE A 39 19.74 -17.25 -6.99
C ILE A 39 19.07 -16.10 -6.19
N ALA A 40 18.29 -15.25 -6.84
CA ALA A 40 17.57 -14.17 -6.16
C ALA A 40 16.55 -14.72 -5.15
N MET A 41 15.86 -15.81 -5.47
CA MET A 41 14.91 -16.47 -4.55
C MET A 41 15.62 -17.07 -3.33
N TRP A 42 16.83 -17.62 -3.49
CA TRP A 42 17.67 -18.01 -2.35
C TRP A 42 18.04 -16.81 -1.47
N GLY A 43 18.42 -15.69 -2.09
CA GLY A 43 18.66 -14.44 -1.35
C GLY A 43 17.41 -13.96 -0.57
N TYR A 44 16.23 -14.07 -1.19
CA TYR A 44 14.96 -13.77 -0.54
C TYR A 44 14.68 -14.70 0.65
N ASP A 45 14.90 -16.01 0.49
CA ASP A 45 14.72 -16.98 1.57
C ASP A 45 15.67 -16.73 2.74
N LEU A 46 16.94 -16.44 2.46
CA LEU A 46 17.94 -16.12 3.49
C LEU A 46 17.62 -14.83 4.27
N THR A 47 17.00 -13.86 3.62
CA THR A 47 16.64 -12.59 4.25
C THR A 47 15.27 -12.63 4.94
N GLY A 48 14.32 -13.44 4.47
CA GLY A 48 12.95 -13.44 4.94
C GLY A 48 12.26 -14.80 5.08
N GLY A 49 12.46 -15.72 4.13
CA GLY A 49 11.78 -17.01 4.07
C GLY A 49 12.05 -17.91 5.28
N TRP A 50 13.30 -17.98 5.75
CA TRP A 50 13.67 -18.76 6.94
C TRP A 50 12.96 -18.28 8.21
N ARG A 51 12.62 -16.98 8.28
CA ARG A 51 11.94 -16.39 9.44
C ARG A 51 10.47 -16.79 9.54
N ILE A 52 9.87 -17.23 8.43
CA ILE A 52 8.48 -17.72 8.38
C ILE A 52 8.41 -19.23 8.18
N GLY A 53 9.58 -19.91 8.06
CA GLY A 53 9.66 -21.36 7.91
C GLY A 53 9.18 -21.90 6.57
N LYS A 54 9.14 -21.06 5.52
CA LYS A 54 8.73 -21.43 4.17
C LYS A 54 9.81 -21.01 3.17
N PHE A 55 10.24 -21.95 2.35
CA PHE A 55 11.24 -21.75 1.31
C PHE A 55 10.60 -21.82 -0.07
N HIS A 56 11.15 -21.08 -1.02
CA HIS A 56 10.70 -21.17 -2.41
C HIS A 56 10.86 -22.59 -2.97
N LYS A 57 10.04 -22.92 -3.96
CA LYS A 57 10.14 -24.14 -4.74
C LYS A 57 10.11 -23.81 -6.22
N ARG A 58 10.86 -24.52 -7.00
CA ARG A 58 10.68 -24.55 -8.44
C ARG A 58 9.71 -25.69 -8.76
N LEU A 59 8.66 -25.38 -9.49
CA LEU A 59 7.64 -26.31 -9.93
C LEU A 59 7.82 -26.60 -11.42
N ASP A 60 7.57 -27.83 -11.81
CA ASP A 60 7.49 -28.20 -13.23
C ASP A 60 6.17 -27.74 -13.86
N TYR A 61 5.95 -28.16 -15.10
CA TYR A 61 4.78 -27.79 -15.88
C TYR A 61 3.47 -28.30 -15.23
N ASP A 62 3.41 -29.57 -14.86
CA ASP A 62 2.19 -30.20 -14.34
C ASP A 62 1.90 -29.73 -12.91
N GLU A 63 2.91 -29.61 -12.09
CA GLU A 63 2.81 -29.03 -10.74
C GLU A 63 2.29 -27.57 -10.82
N THR A 64 2.76 -26.80 -11.79
CA THR A 64 2.30 -25.42 -12.00
C THR A 64 0.82 -25.36 -12.35
N LEU A 65 0.37 -26.22 -13.27
CA LEU A 65 -1.06 -26.28 -13.66
C LEU A 65 -1.96 -26.79 -12.53
N ALA A 66 -1.45 -27.56 -11.58
CA ALA A 66 -2.21 -27.94 -10.41
C ALA A 66 -2.60 -26.71 -9.54
N TYR A 67 -1.79 -25.67 -9.51
CA TYR A 67 -2.09 -24.42 -8.80
C TYR A 67 -2.99 -23.45 -9.60
N MET A 68 -2.89 -23.45 -10.92
CA MET A 68 -3.70 -22.62 -11.80
C MET A 68 -3.92 -23.31 -13.15
N PRO A 69 -4.99 -24.14 -13.28
CA PRO A 69 -5.25 -24.96 -14.48
C PRO A 69 -5.50 -24.16 -15.76
N THR A 70 -5.87 -22.89 -15.60
CA THR A 70 -6.19 -21.98 -16.70
C THR A 70 -4.98 -21.27 -17.31
N LEU A 71 -3.77 -21.46 -16.77
CA LEU A 71 -2.57 -20.87 -17.37
C LEU A 71 -2.37 -21.33 -18.82
N ARG A 72 -1.94 -20.42 -19.66
CA ARG A 72 -1.67 -20.68 -21.08
C ARG A 72 -0.60 -21.75 -21.26
N ARG A 73 -1.04 -22.91 -21.73
CA ARG A 73 -0.22 -24.11 -21.91
C ARG A 73 0.83 -23.98 -23.00
N ASP A 74 0.52 -23.23 -24.06
CA ASP A 74 1.41 -22.99 -25.20
C ASP A 74 2.66 -22.20 -24.85
N ARG A 75 2.69 -21.54 -23.70
CA ARG A 75 3.78 -20.66 -23.27
C ARG A 75 4.45 -21.11 -21.99
N LEU A 76 3.75 -21.87 -21.15
CA LEU A 76 4.21 -22.27 -19.83
C LEU A 76 5.41 -23.24 -19.93
N VAL A 77 6.45 -22.98 -19.17
CA VAL A 77 7.64 -23.83 -19.05
C VAL A 77 7.77 -24.42 -17.65
N SER A 78 7.62 -23.62 -16.64
CA SER A 78 7.75 -23.97 -15.22
C SER A 78 7.26 -22.80 -14.37
N SER A 79 7.35 -22.89 -13.04
CA SER A 79 7.11 -21.75 -12.16
C SER A 79 8.02 -21.76 -10.94
N TYR A 80 8.03 -20.64 -10.23
CA TYR A 80 8.54 -20.54 -8.86
C TYR A 80 7.38 -20.26 -7.93
N LEU A 81 7.33 -21.04 -6.84
CA LEU A 81 6.41 -20.82 -5.72
C LEU A 81 7.22 -20.23 -4.57
N TYR A 82 6.84 -19.04 -4.09
CA TYR A 82 7.42 -18.42 -2.91
C TYR A 82 6.33 -17.97 -1.95
N TYR A 83 6.70 -17.48 -0.79
CA TYR A 83 5.74 -17.17 0.26
C TYR A 83 5.91 -15.74 0.76
N ASP A 84 4.80 -15.04 0.89
CA ASP A 84 4.69 -13.76 1.58
C ASP A 84 3.50 -13.80 2.54
N ALA A 85 3.13 -12.67 3.11
CA ALA A 85 1.97 -12.55 3.96
C ALA A 85 0.90 -11.67 3.31
N THR A 86 -0.34 -12.03 3.52
CA THR A 86 -1.51 -11.21 3.20
C THR A 86 -2.22 -10.75 4.45
N VAL A 87 -2.92 -9.64 4.34
CA VAL A 87 -3.74 -9.06 5.41
C VAL A 87 -4.90 -8.29 4.77
N ASP A 88 -6.05 -8.32 5.44
CA ASP A 88 -7.11 -7.35 5.20
C ASP A 88 -6.67 -6.01 5.81
N ASP A 89 -6.31 -5.06 4.99
CA ASP A 89 -5.71 -3.79 5.38
C ASP A 89 -6.68 -2.91 6.18
N ALA A 90 -7.95 -2.89 5.81
CA ALA A 90 -8.97 -2.14 6.54
C ALA A 90 -9.16 -2.69 7.97
N ARG A 91 -9.24 -4.03 8.10
CA ARG A 91 -9.32 -4.67 9.42
C ARG A 91 -8.06 -4.47 10.24
N LEU A 92 -6.89 -4.47 9.61
CA LEU A 92 -5.63 -4.17 10.29
C LEU A 92 -5.65 -2.76 10.87
N VAL A 93 -6.03 -1.75 10.09
CA VAL A 93 -6.12 -0.37 10.55
C VAL A 93 -7.13 -0.24 11.71
N VAL A 94 -8.34 -0.81 11.57
CA VAL A 94 -9.34 -0.79 12.65
C VAL A 94 -8.81 -1.48 13.91
N THR A 95 -8.08 -2.57 13.79
CA THR A 95 -7.50 -3.29 14.94
C THR A 95 -6.42 -2.46 15.63
N ILE A 96 -5.56 -1.76 14.87
CA ILE A 96 -4.56 -0.85 15.43
C ILE A 96 -5.24 0.29 16.20
N LEU A 97 -6.24 0.94 15.60
CA LEU A 97 -7.00 2.03 16.24
C LEU A 97 -7.72 1.56 17.50
N ARG A 98 -8.32 0.37 17.45
CA ARG A 98 -8.96 -0.24 18.62
C ARG A 98 -7.97 -0.51 19.73
N THR A 99 -6.81 -1.07 19.43
CA THR A 99 -5.74 -1.30 20.41
C THR A 99 -5.25 0.02 21.00
N ALA A 100 -5.02 1.04 20.17
CA ALA A 100 -4.63 2.36 20.62
C ALA A 100 -5.64 2.96 21.61
N SER A 101 -6.95 2.81 21.30
CA SER A 101 -8.01 3.34 22.15
C SER A 101 -8.18 2.54 23.46
N LEU A 102 -8.28 1.20 23.40
CA LEU A 102 -8.62 0.38 24.55
C LEU A 102 -7.43 0.16 25.51
N ASP A 103 -6.23 -0.01 24.95
CA ASP A 103 -5.05 -0.38 25.74
C ASP A 103 -4.16 0.82 26.06
N HIS A 104 -4.26 1.91 25.28
CA HIS A 104 -3.38 3.08 25.42
C HIS A 104 -4.14 4.41 25.58
N GLY A 105 -5.47 4.39 25.66
CA GLY A 105 -6.29 5.57 25.96
C GLY A 105 -6.36 6.60 24.83
N ALA A 106 -5.99 6.25 23.60
CA ALA A 106 -6.11 7.15 22.47
C ALA A 106 -7.58 7.45 22.14
N VAL A 107 -7.90 8.71 21.88
CA VAL A 107 -9.20 9.12 21.36
C VAL A 107 -9.16 9.06 19.84
N VAL A 108 -10.05 8.25 19.26
CA VAL A 108 -10.15 8.05 17.81
C VAL A 108 -11.49 8.60 17.33
N ALA A 109 -11.47 9.57 16.42
CA ALA A 109 -12.64 10.17 15.82
C ALA A 109 -12.56 10.09 14.29
N ASN A 110 -13.56 9.45 13.69
CA ASN A 110 -13.78 9.51 12.25
C ASN A 110 -14.74 10.65 11.91
N ARG A 111 -14.88 11.01 10.62
CA ARG A 111 -15.72 12.11 10.16
C ARG A 111 -15.47 13.44 10.87
N THR A 112 -14.23 13.66 11.28
CA THR A 112 -13.81 14.84 12.02
C THR A 112 -12.58 15.44 11.34
N PRO A 113 -12.74 16.08 10.16
CA PRO A 113 -11.63 16.68 9.45
C PRO A 113 -11.00 17.82 10.26
N ALA A 114 -9.67 17.90 10.18
CA ALA A 114 -8.92 19.07 10.57
C ALA A 114 -9.17 20.16 9.50
N VAL A 115 -9.63 21.33 9.94
CA VAL A 115 -9.98 22.45 9.06
C VAL A 115 -9.12 23.69 9.31
N GLY A 116 -8.27 23.66 10.34
CA GLY A 116 -7.34 24.74 10.65
C GLY A 116 -6.35 24.36 11.73
N LEU A 117 -5.30 25.17 11.86
CA LEU A 117 -4.28 25.06 12.90
C LEU A 117 -4.23 26.37 13.70
N GLU A 118 -4.23 26.27 15.01
CA GLU A 118 -4.03 27.43 15.88
C GLU A 118 -2.57 27.54 16.30
N LYS A 119 -2.09 28.79 16.36
CA LYS A 119 -0.72 29.10 16.77
C LYS A 119 -0.75 30.05 17.96
N ASP A 120 0.26 29.92 18.81
CA ASP A 120 0.50 30.83 19.91
C ASP A 120 1.17 32.15 19.44
N SER A 121 1.47 33.03 20.39
CA SER A 121 2.14 34.32 20.13
C SER A 121 3.57 34.20 19.57
N GLU A 122 4.19 33.01 19.66
CA GLU A 122 5.51 32.71 19.14
C GLU A 122 5.44 32.04 17.75
N GLY A 123 4.22 31.83 17.21
CA GLY A 123 3.98 31.19 15.93
C GLY A 123 4.01 29.67 15.99
N ARG A 124 4.03 29.04 17.17
CA ARG A 124 4.03 27.58 17.31
C ARG A 124 2.60 27.05 17.37
N ILE A 125 2.38 25.90 16.76
CA ILE A 125 1.10 25.22 16.80
C ILE A 125 0.79 24.77 18.23
N ASN A 126 -0.39 25.14 18.70
CA ASN A 126 -0.90 24.78 20.03
C ASN A 126 -2.34 24.23 19.98
N GLY A 127 -2.92 24.05 18.78
CA GLY A 127 -4.25 23.51 18.62
C GLY A 127 -4.57 23.12 17.18
N VAL A 128 -5.55 22.24 17.05
CA VAL A 128 -6.12 21.82 15.77
C VAL A 128 -7.61 22.13 15.78
N VAL A 129 -8.07 22.92 14.82
CA VAL A 129 -9.49 23.18 14.61
C VAL A 129 -10.09 22.01 13.84
N VAL A 130 -11.13 21.41 14.39
CA VAL A 130 -11.81 20.26 13.80
C VAL A 130 -13.29 20.55 13.61
N ARG A 131 -13.87 19.94 12.58
CA ARG A 131 -15.30 20.08 12.26
C ARG A 131 -15.93 18.69 12.15
N PRO A 132 -16.65 18.21 13.19
CA PRO A 132 -17.41 16.95 13.10
C PRO A 132 -18.44 17.01 11.98
N ARG A 133 -18.63 15.90 11.26
CA ARG A 133 -19.62 15.79 10.19
C ARG A 133 -20.66 14.73 10.52
N GLY A 134 -21.94 15.07 10.29
CA GLY A 134 -23.04 14.10 10.41
C GLY A 134 -23.54 13.84 11.84
N THR A 135 -23.19 14.70 12.79
CA THR A 135 -23.70 14.69 14.18
C THR A 135 -24.94 15.59 14.35
N GLY A 136 -25.32 16.37 13.33
CA GLY A 136 -26.38 17.38 13.38
C GLY A 136 -25.89 18.71 13.95
N ASP A 137 -24.72 18.78 14.50
CA ASP A 137 -24.04 19.95 15.01
C ASP A 137 -22.65 19.99 14.39
N ASP A 138 -22.53 20.67 13.25
CA ASP A 138 -21.26 20.79 12.48
C ASP A 138 -20.40 21.95 13.01
N GLU A 139 -20.55 22.31 14.32
CA GLU A 139 -19.80 23.39 14.95
C GLU A 139 -18.31 23.02 15.08
N GLU A 140 -17.45 23.95 14.68
CA GLU A 140 -16.01 23.82 14.82
C GLU A 140 -15.58 23.99 16.28
N PHE A 141 -14.62 23.17 16.70
CA PHE A 141 -13.95 23.38 17.99
C PHE A 141 -12.46 23.10 17.89
N THR A 142 -11.71 23.63 18.84
CA THR A 142 -10.27 23.47 18.89
C THR A 142 -9.87 22.38 19.87
N VAL A 143 -9.08 21.41 19.38
CA VAL A 143 -8.37 20.44 20.21
C VAL A 143 -7.02 21.04 20.59
N ARG A 144 -6.86 21.41 21.87
CA ARG A 144 -5.60 21.93 22.41
C ARG A 144 -4.55 20.81 22.53
N THR A 145 -3.32 21.08 22.09
CA THR A 145 -2.25 20.09 22.07
C THR A 145 -0.87 20.74 22.16
N ARG A 146 0.12 19.98 22.60
CA ARG A 146 1.54 20.40 22.61
C ARG A 146 2.29 20.04 21.32
N ALA A 147 1.77 19.10 20.54
CA ALA A 147 2.36 18.69 19.28
C ALA A 147 1.27 18.23 18.31
N VAL A 148 1.48 18.43 17.03
CA VAL A 148 0.59 17.97 15.94
C VAL A 148 1.40 17.14 14.96
N VAL A 149 0.87 15.96 14.63
CA VAL A 149 1.42 15.10 13.59
C VAL A 149 0.48 15.09 12.40
N ASN A 150 0.98 15.50 11.26
CA ASN A 150 0.30 15.40 9.97
C ASN A 150 0.66 14.06 9.31
N ALA A 151 -0.26 13.11 9.34
CA ALA A 151 -0.16 11.80 8.69
C ALA A 151 -1.29 11.61 7.65
N ALA A 152 -1.69 12.69 6.98
CA ALA A 152 -2.87 12.77 6.14
C ALA A 152 -2.72 12.11 4.75
N GLY A 153 -1.63 11.37 4.47
CA GLY A 153 -1.45 10.64 3.22
C GLY A 153 -1.41 11.57 2.00
N VAL A 154 -2.33 11.43 1.07
CA VAL A 154 -2.37 12.28 -0.14
C VAL A 154 -2.78 13.73 0.14
N TRP A 155 -3.33 14.03 1.31
CA TRP A 155 -3.72 15.37 1.75
C TRP A 155 -2.67 16.04 2.65
N VAL A 156 -1.46 15.50 2.76
CA VAL A 156 -0.43 16.08 3.65
C VAL A 156 -0.07 17.51 3.26
N ASP A 157 -0.07 17.82 1.95
CA ASP A 157 0.26 19.14 1.45
C ASP A 157 -0.83 20.17 1.75
N ASP A 158 -2.10 19.77 1.81
CA ASP A 158 -3.22 20.64 2.22
C ASP A 158 -3.09 21.06 3.69
N ILE A 159 -2.68 20.13 4.57
CA ILE A 159 -2.42 20.44 5.98
C ILE A 159 -1.17 21.32 6.13
N ARG A 160 -0.14 21.09 5.32
CA ARG A 160 1.05 21.94 5.31
C ARG A 160 0.76 23.34 4.80
N GLU A 161 -0.12 23.47 3.80
CA GLU A 161 -0.60 24.78 3.31
C GLU A 161 -1.30 25.58 4.42
N GLN A 162 -2.11 24.91 5.27
CA GLN A 162 -2.73 25.56 6.44
C GLN A 162 -1.68 26.07 7.45
N ASP A 163 -0.55 25.38 7.56
CA ASP A 163 0.54 25.77 8.45
C ASP A 163 1.48 26.82 7.85
N GLU A 164 1.96 26.58 6.64
CA GLU A 164 3.03 27.33 5.99
C GLU A 164 2.51 28.48 5.11
N GLY A 165 1.18 28.51 4.84
CA GLY A 165 0.53 29.52 3.99
C GLY A 165 0.78 29.32 2.49
N THR A 166 1.47 28.25 2.12
CA THR A 166 1.78 27.91 0.72
C THR A 166 1.79 26.38 0.56
N ASN A 167 1.13 25.87 -0.47
CA ASN A 167 1.14 24.45 -0.79
C ASN A 167 2.53 24.06 -1.33
N PRO A 168 3.24 23.13 -0.66
CA PRO A 168 4.61 22.77 -1.07
C PRO A 168 4.64 21.86 -2.29
N ASP A 169 3.50 21.34 -2.75
CA ASP A 169 3.37 20.44 -3.91
C ASP A 169 4.37 19.27 -3.84
N SER A 170 4.53 18.67 -2.67
CA SER A 170 5.55 17.65 -2.41
C SER A 170 5.11 16.24 -2.77
N ILE A 171 3.80 16.02 -2.95
CA ILE A 171 3.19 14.73 -3.25
C ILE A 171 2.85 14.64 -4.74
N ARG A 172 3.10 13.45 -5.30
CA ARG A 172 2.62 13.05 -6.62
C ARG A 172 1.74 11.82 -6.45
N PRO A 173 0.41 11.97 -6.49
CA PRO A 173 -0.48 10.84 -6.35
C PRO A 173 -0.30 9.83 -7.47
N ALA A 174 -0.23 8.53 -7.13
CA ALA A 174 -0.23 7.46 -8.11
C ALA A 174 -1.46 6.57 -7.89
N LYS A 175 -2.30 6.47 -8.93
CA LYS A 175 -3.53 5.69 -8.88
C LYS A 175 -3.24 4.20 -9.03
N GLY A 176 -3.78 3.39 -8.12
CA GLY A 176 -3.79 1.94 -8.18
C GLY A 176 -5.22 1.42 -8.24
N ILE A 177 -5.51 0.58 -9.24
CA ILE A 177 -6.83 -0.01 -9.47
C ILE A 177 -6.75 -1.51 -9.25
N HIS A 178 -7.81 -2.06 -8.68
CA HIS A 178 -8.08 -3.49 -8.70
C HIS A 178 -9.46 -3.76 -9.31
N ILE A 179 -9.58 -4.89 -9.96
CA ILE A 179 -10.86 -5.45 -10.38
C ILE A 179 -11.07 -6.80 -9.72
N THR A 180 -12.32 -7.20 -9.54
CA THR A 180 -12.72 -8.55 -9.11
C THR A 180 -13.47 -9.25 -10.21
N VAL A 181 -13.15 -10.52 -10.41
CA VAL A 181 -13.83 -11.41 -11.36
C VAL A 181 -14.20 -12.72 -10.66
N PRO A 182 -15.20 -13.50 -11.15
CA PRO A 182 -15.53 -14.79 -10.58
C PRO A 182 -14.33 -15.74 -10.62
N TRP A 183 -14.09 -16.43 -9.51
CA TRP A 183 -12.98 -17.39 -9.38
C TRP A 183 -13.02 -18.50 -10.42
N GLU A 184 -14.22 -18.94 -10.82
CA GLU A 184 -14.39 -20.00 -11.82
C GLU A 184 -13.77 -19.67 -13.18
N LYS A 185 -13.63 -18.40 -13.50
CA LYS A 185 -12.97 -17.92 -14.74
C LYS A 185 -11.45 -18.06 -14.67
N VAL A 186 -10.86 -17.98 -13.47
CA VAL A 186 -9.41 -17.92 -13.26
C VAL A 186 -8.86 -19.19 -12.63
N ARG A 187 -9.55 -19.75 -11.66
CA ARG A 187 -9.23 -21.01 -10.94
C ARG A 187 -7.85 -21.06 -10.30
N ASN A 188 -7.33 -19.93 -9.87
CA ASN A 188 -6.06 -19.87 -9.19
C ASN A 188 -6.21 -20.28 -7.71
N GLN A 189 -5.42 -21.25 -7.25
CA GLN A 189 -5.39 -21.72 -5.86
C GLN A 189 -4.48 -20.85 -4.98
N VAL A 190 -3.61 -20.07 -5.58
CA VAL A 190 -2.61 -19.23 -4.94
C VAL A 190 -2.55 -17.87 -5.64
N ALA A 191 -1.89 -16.90 -5.03
CA ALA A 191 -1.59 -15.65 -5.73
C ALA A 191 -0.65 -15.91 -6.90
N VAL A 192 -0.90 -15.28 -8.04
CA VAL A 192 -0.10 -15.45 -9.26
C VAL A 192 0.36 -14.10 -9.76
N VAL A 193 1.63 -14.01 -10.16
CA VAL A 193 2.22 -12.81 -10.75
C VAL A 193 2.24 -12.96 -12.26
N VAL A 194 1.46 -12.13 -12.96
CA VAL A 194 1.34 -12.19 -14.41
C VAL A 194 1.92 -10.95 -15.10
N PRO A 195 2.54 -11.10 -16.28
CA PRO A 195 3.10 -9.97 -17.03
C PRO A 195 2.00 -9.14 -17.68
N VAL A 196 2.29 -7.87 -17.87
CA VAL A 196 1.47 -6.96 -18.69
C VAL A 196 2.07 -6.91 -20.10
N PRO A 197 1.29 -7.21 -21.16
CA PRO A 197 1.79 -7.11 -22.53
C PRO A 197 2.26 -5.70 -22.88
N GLY A 198 3.48 -5.59 -23.42
CA GLY A 198 4.04 -4.29 -23.81
C GLY A 198 4.52 -3.41 -22.66
N ASP A 199 4.41 -3.85 -21.42
CA ASP A 199 4.87 -3.17 -20.23
C ASP A 199 5.92 -4.02 -19.48
N ARG A 200 6.78 -3.38 -18.69
CA ARG A 200 7.74 -4.08 -17.81
C ARG A 200 7.14 -4.46 -16.46
N ARG A 201 5.94 -3.99 -16.19
CA ARG A 201 5.22 -4.23 -14.95
C ARG A 201 4.55 -5.61 -14.98
N SER A 202 4.15 -6.04 -13.81
CA SER A 202 3.32 -7.22 -13.59
C SER A 202 2.15 -6.86 -12.69
N VAL A 203 1.08 -7.63 -12.78
CA VAL A 203 -0.06 -7.54 -11.89
C VAL A 203 -0.20 -8.81 -11.07
N PHE A 204 -0.84 -8.70 -9.92
CA PHE A 204 -1.17 -9.83 -9.06
C PHE A 204 -2.58 -10.32 -9.39
N VAL A 205 -2.74 -11.63 -9.36
CA VAL A 205 -4.00 -12.35 -9.51
C VAL A 205 -4.19 -13.15 -8.24
N VAL A 206 -5.04 -12.69 -7.32
CA VAL A 206 -5.12 -13.20 -5.94
C VAL A 206 -6.49 -13.81 -5.68
N PRO A 207 -6.57 -15.10 -5.26
CA PRO A 207 -7.84 -15.71 -4.93
C PRO A 207 -8.42 -15.15 -3.63
N HIS A 208 -9.73 -14.97 -3.58
CA HIS A 208 -10.44 -14.51 -2.39
C HIS A 208 -11.87 -15.07 -2.34
N GLY A 209 -12.05 -16.19 -1.67
CA GLY A 209 -13.33 -16.89 -1.65
C GLY A 209 -13.78 -17.31 -3.05
N GLY A 210 -15.00 -16.91 -3.46
CA GLY A 210 -15.55 -17.14 -4.79
C GLY A 210 -15.10 -16.14 -5.86
N LEU A 211 -14.17 -15.25 -5.54
CA LEU A 211 -13.66 -14.19 -6.42
C LEU A 211 -12.16 -14.29 -6.60
N THR A 212 -11.66 -13.58 -7.60
CA THR A 212 -10.24 -13.34 -7.82
C THR A 212 -10.01 -11.84 -8.00
N TYR A 213 -9.06 -11.26 -7.25
CA TYR A 213 -8.58 -9.89 -7.44
C TYR A 213 -7.53 -9.85 -8.53
N VAL A 214 -7.61 -8.87 -9.41
CA VAL A 214 -6.57 -8.58 -10.40
C VAL A 214 -6.11 -7.14 -10.22
N GLY A 215 -4.85 -6.92 -10.00
CA GLY A 215 -4.28 -5.59 -9.77
C GLY A 215 -2.80 -5.64 -9.43
N THR A 216 -2.15 -4.54 -9.46
CA THR A 216 -2.69 -3.17 -9.52
C THR A 216 -2.08 -2.40 -10.67
N THR A 217 -2.79 -1.36 -11.12
CA THR A 217 -2.20 -0.33 -11.97
C THR A 217 -1.24 0.56 -11.16
N ASP A 218 -0.44 1.35 -11.84
CA ASP A 218 0.43 2.38 -11.24
C ASP A 218 0.54 3.53 -12.25
N THR A 219 -0.44 4.43 -12.20
CA THR A 219 -0.60 5.52 -13.16
C THR A 219 -0.55 6.87 -12.45
N ASP A 220 0.06 7.86 -13.12
CA ASP A 220 0.00 9.25 -12.67
C ASP A 220 -1.45 9.70 -12.54
N TYR A 221 -1.76 10.50 -11.54
CA TYR A 221 -3.12 10.94 -11.25
C TYR A 221 -3.19 12.42 -10.96
N ASP A 222 -3.97 13.12 -11.77
CA ASP A 222 -4.18 14.58 -11.68
C ASP A 222 -5.65 14.94 -11.34
N GLY A 223 -6.48 13.93 -11.02
CA GLY A 223 -7.89 14.13 -10.68
C GLY A 223 -8.12 14.44 -9.20
N PRO A 224 -9.38 14.58 -8.79
CA PRO A 224 -9.76 14.78 -7.39
C PRO A 224 -9.27 13.65 -6.50
N VAL A 225 -8.55 14.01 -5.42
CA VAL A 225 -7.94 13.02 -4.51
C VAL A 225 -8.93 12.33 -3.57
N ASP A 226 -10.10 12.94 -3.36
CA ASP A 226 -11.12 12.44 -2.43
C ASP A 226 -11.85 11.20 -2.94
N ASP A 227 -12.01 11.07 -4.26
CA ASP A 227 -12.79 9.98 -4.86
C ASP A 227 -12.16 9.53 -6.20
N PRO A 228 -11.01 8.86 -6.17
CA PRO A 228 -10.38 8.35 -7.38
C PRO A 228 -11.23 7.24 -8.01
N GLN A 229 -11.52 7.39 -9.30
CA GLN A 229 -12.38 6.46 -10.03
C GLN A 229 -11.57 5.45 -10.86
N CYS A 230 -12.11 4.22 -10.95
CA CYS A 230 -11.69 3.23 -11.93
C CYS A 230 -12.23 3.63 -13.31
N THR A 231 -11.36 3.70 -14.31
CA THR A 231 -11.74 4.02 -15.70
C THR A 231 -11.83 2.76 -16.56
N PRO A 232 -12.54 2.81 -17.71
CA PRO A 232 -12.54 1.70 -18.68
C PRO A 232 -11.12 1.28 -19.10
N ASP A 233 -10.20 2.23 -19.28
CA ASP A 233 -8.81 1.95 -19.67
C ASP A 233 -8.06 1.17 -18.57
N ASP A 234 -8.33 1.46 -17.29
CA ASP A 234 -7.78 0.72 -16.17
C ASP A 234 -8.24 -0.75 -16.19
N ILE A 235 -9.54 -0.97 -16.47
CA ILE A 235 -10.12 -2.32 -16.57
C ILE A 235 -9.50 -3.07 -17.74
N GLU A 236 -9.41 -2.44 -18.92
CA GLU A 236 -8.82 -3.06 -20.11
C GLU A 236 -7.36 -3.44 -19.90
N TYR A 237 -6.58 -2.56 -19.23
CA TYR A 237 -5.19 -2.84 -18.88
C TYR A 237 -5.06 -4.11 -18.03
N LEU A 238 -5.88 -4.25 -16.98
CA LEU A 238 -5.85 -5.40 -16.07
C LEU A 238 -6.37 -6.68 -16.75
N LEU A 239 -7.44 -6.59 -17.53
CA LEU A 239 -7.96 -7.71 -18.30
C LEU A 239 -6.97 -8.16 -19.39
N SER A 240 -6.28 -7.24 -20.04
CA SER A 240 -5.23 -7.56 -21.01
C SER A 240 -4.11 -8.40 -20.37
N ALA A 241 -3.65 -8.03 -19.17
CA ALA A 241 -2.65 -8.80 -18.44
C ALA A 241 -3.14 -10.20 -18.05
N LEU A 242 -4.38 -10.30 -17.55
CA LEU A 242 -4.98 -11.57 -17.18
C LEU A 242 -5.15 -12.48 -18.41
N ASN A 243 -5.81 -12.00 -19.47
CA ASN A 243 -6.09 -12.75 -20.68
C ASN A 243 -4.83 -13.15 -21.48
N PHE A 244 -3.76 -12.37 -21.34
CA PHE A 244 -2.46 -12.74 -21.89
C PHE A 244 -1.90 -14.02 -21.24
N SER A 245 -2.25 -14.27 -19.99
CA SER A 245 -1.66 -15.32 -19.15
C SER A 245 -2.52 -16.57 -19.01
N ILE A 246 -3.83 -16.50 -19.31
CA ILE A 246 -4.77 -17.61 -19.16
C ILE A 246 -5.32 -18.12 -20.51
N GLU A 247 -5.78 -19.36 -20.52
CA GLU A 247 -6.65 -19.91 -21.56
C GLU A 247 -8.10 -19.43 -21.31
N GLY A 248 -8.79 -19.11 -22.37
CA GLY A 248 -10.13 -18.50 -22.29
C GLY A 248 -10.04 -16.98 -22.29
N THR A 249 -11.20 -16.35 -22.10
CA THR A 249 -11.33 -14.90 -22.12
C THR A 249 -12.19 -14.44 -20.95
N VAL A 250 -11.67 -13.48 -20.19
CA VAL A 250 -12.42 -12.71 -19.19
C VAL A 250 -12.72 -11.36 -19.80
N THR A 251 -13.99 -10.96 -19.79
CA THR A 251 -14.46 -9.71 -20.40
C THR A 251 -14.83 -8.68 -19.34
N THR A 252 -15.16 -7.47 -19.77
CA THR A 252 -15.69 -6.44 -18.88
C THR A 252 -16.99 -6.85 -18.18
N ASP A 253 -17.81 -7.69 -18.83
CA ASP A 253 -19.06 -8.20 -18.24
C ASP A 253 -18.82 -9.19 -17.10
N ASP A 254 -17.62 -9.77 -17.01
CA ASP A 254 -17.20 -10.64 -15.90
C ASP A 254 -16.67 -9.84 -14.69
N VAL A 255 -16.51 -8.52 -14.81
CA VAL A 255 -16.03 -7.66 -13.72
C VAL A 255 -17.18 -7.37 -12.77
N VAL A 256 -17.12 -7.94 -11.56
CA VAL A 256 -18.17 -7.82 -10.55
C VAL A 256 -17.89 -6.74 -9.49
N GLY A 257 -16.70 -6.16 -9.49
CA GLY A 257 -16.35 -5.06 -8.60
C GLY A 257 -15.02 -4.42 -8.97
N THR A 258 -14.90 -3.15 -8.63
CA THR A 258 -13.69 -2.35 -8.82
C THR A 258 -13.42 -1.49 -7.61
N TRP A 259 -12.16 -1.18 -7.32
CA TRP A 259 -11.80 -0.12 -6.39
C TRP A 259 -10.51 0.58 -6.81
N ALA A 260 -10.40 1.84 -6.40
CA ALA A 260 -9.27 2.70 -6.67
C ALA A 260 -8.68 3.23 -5.36
N GLY A 261 -7.37 3.46 -5.35
CA GLY A 261 -6.68 4.11 -4.25
C GLY A 261 -5.51 4.93 -4.77
N LEU A 262 -5.10 5.94 -4.00
CA LEU A 262 -3.98 6.80 -4.32
C LEU A 262 -2.79 6.52 -3.39
N ARG A 263 -1.60 6.40 -3.97
CA ARG A 263 -0.35 6.30 -3.23
C ARG A 263 0.24 7.70 -3.09
N PRO A 264 0.56 8.16 -1.87
CA PRO A 264 1.20 9.45 -1.63
C PRO A 264 2.71 9.34 -1.91
N LEU A 265 3.10 9.34 -3.18
CA LEU A 265 4.52 9.28 -3.56
C LEU A 265 5.16 10.65 -3.41
N VAL A 266 6.33 10.68 -2.77
CA VAL A 266 7.08 11.93 -2.57
C VAL A 266 7.79 12.31 -3.87
N LYS A 267 7.58 13.52 -4.35
CA LYS A 267 8.29 14.07 -5.51
C LYS A 267 9.79 14.05 -5.27
N SER A 268 10.55 13.64 -6.28
CA SER A 268 12.02 13.69 -6.28
C SER A 268 12.44 14.54 -7.47
N ALA A 269 13.43 15.38 -7.27
CA ALA A 269 13.97 16.27 -8.31
C ALA A 269 14.52 15.51 -9.54
N SER A 270 14.69 14.20 -9.46
CA SER A 270 15.38 13.39 -10.48
C SER A 270 14.48 12.42 -11.26
N SER A 271 13.18 12.26 -10.95
CA SER A 271 12.36 11.25 -11.62
C SER A 271 11.19 11.83 -12.40
N GLY A 272 11.10 11.43 -13.68
CA GLY A 272 10.00 11.79 -14.57
C GLY A 272 8.75 10.92 -14.48
N ARG A 273 8.79 9.76 -13.77
CA ARG A 273 7.69 8.79 -13.66
C ARG A 273 7.41 8.41 -12.22
N THR A 274 6.15 8.21 -11.86
CA THR A 274 5.74 7.74 -10.51
C THR A 274 6.35 6.40 -10.13
N ALA A 275 6.53 5.50 -11.08
CA ALA A 275 7.14 4.18 -10.85
C ALA A 275 8.59 4.23 -10.35
N ASP A 276 9.30 5.34 -10.61
CA ASP A 276 10.71 5.56 -10.24
C ASP A 276 10.85 6.33 -8.91
N LEU A 277 9.73 6.78 -8.30
CA LEU A 277 9.76 7.53 -7.07
C LEU A 277 10.06 6.63 -5.86
N SER A 278 10.83 7.17 -4.93
CA SER A 278 11.17 6.46 -3.69
C SER A 278 9.90 6.18 -2.87
N ARG A 279 9.81 4.95 -2.38
CA ARG A 279 8.79 4.51 -1.41
C ARG A 279 9.33 4.53 0.02
N MET A 280 10.43 5.22 0.27
CA MET A 280 10.92 5.49 1.63
C MET A 280 10.04 6.57 2.25
N HIS A 281 9.72 6.41 3.53
CA HIS A 281 9.03 7.46 4.27
C HIS A 281 9.99 8.61 4.59
N ARG A 282 9.43 9.77 4.85
CA ARG A 282 10.14 10.96 5.31
C ARG A 282 9.37 11.57 6.45
N VAL A 283 10.10 11.96 7.50
CA VAL A 283 9.57 12.79 8.57
C VAL A 283 10.16 14.19 8.38
N LEU A 284 9.30 15.18 8.39
CA LEU A 284 9.64 16.59 8.19
C LEU A 284 9.04 17.40 9.35
N ARG A 285 9.69 18.47 9.74
CA ARG A 285 9.18 19.42 10.73
C ARG A 285 9.18 20.83 10.15
N SER A 286 8.06 21.55 10.31
CA SER A 286 7.96 22.96 9.95
C SER A 286 8.51 23.88 11.06
N GLU A 287 8.66 25.16 10.75
CA GLU A 287 9.05 26.16 11.74
C GLU A 287 8.07 26.31 12.91
N SER A 288 6.78 26.09 12.65
CA SER A 288 5.72 26.13 13.66
C SER A 288 5.64 24.86 14.53
N GLY A 289 6.42 23.83 14.24
CA GLY A 289 6.45 22.56 14.95
C GLY A 289 5.48 21.49 14.44
N LEU A 290 4.87 21.65 13.25
CA LEU A 290 4.12 20.59 12.61
C LEU A 290 5.06 19.47 12.16
N VAL A 291 4.87 18.26 12.71
CA VAL A 291 5.61 17.07 12.28
C VAL A 291 4.80 16.35 11.19
N THR A 292 5.36 16.23 10.00
CA THR A 292 4.70 15.59 8.85
C THR A 292 5.40 14.30 8.50
N ILE A 293 4.64 13.19 8.43
CA ILE A 293 5.08 11.89 7.90
C ILE A 293 4.43 11.62 6.56
N THR A 294 5.24 11.28 5.55
CA THR A 294 4.74 10.96 4.21
C THR A 294 5.56 9.86 3.53
N GLY A 295 5.00 9.26 2.47
CA GLY A 295 5.60 8.12 1.78
C GLY A 295 5.45 6.81 2.57
N GLY A 296 6.41 5.88 2.39
CA GLY A 296 6.41 4.59 3.08
C GLY A 296 5.39 3.59 2.54
N LYS A 297 5.09 2.58 3.35
CA LYS A 297 4.14 1.50 3.05
C LYS A 297 3.42 1.08 4.32
N LEU A 298 2.20 0.55 4.18
CA LEU A 298 1.47 -0.03 5.32
C LEU A 298 2.29 -1.11 6.05
N THR A 299 3.06 -1.90 5.33
CA THR A 299 3.91 -2.95 5.92
C THR A 299 5.07 -2.43 6.78
N THR A 300 5.39 -1.13 6.69
CA THR A 300 6.43 -0.46 7.49
C THR A 300 5.86 0.56 8.46
N TYR A 301 4.55 0.55 8.71
CA TYR A 301 3.85 1.55 9.53
C TYR A 301 4.45 1.74 10.92
N ARG A 302 4.95 0.67 11.55
CA ARG A 302 5.54 0.72 12.90
C ARG A 302 6.85 1.50 12.93
N GLU A 303 7.71 1.31 11.92
CA GLU A 303 8.94 2.06 11.76
C GLU A 303 8.62 3.53 11.49
N MET A 304 7.68 3.78 10.59
CA MET A 304 7.19 5.13 10.31
C MET A 304 6.67 5.82 11.58
N ALA A 305 5.88 5.11 12.38
CA ALA A 305 5.36 5.64 13.64
C ALA A 305 6.47 5.87 14.67
N SER A 306 7.46 4.98 14.78
CA SER A 306 8.60 5.14 15.68
C SER A 306 9.38 6.39 15.34
N ASP A 307 9.83 6.53 14.08
CA ASP A 307 10.62 7.68 13.63
C ASP A 307 9.85 9.00 13.80
N THR A 308 8.52 8.97 13.59
CA THR A 308 7.68 10.16 13.79
C THR A 308 7.56 10.54 15.26
N VAL A 309 7.39 9.56 16.15
CA VAL A 309 7.28 9.80 17.59
C VAL A 309 8.62 10.26 18.17
N ASP A 310 9.73 9.69 17.71
CA ASP A 310 11.07 10.10 18.12
C ASP A 310 11.31 11.58 17.75
N GLU A 311 10.93 12.01 16.53
CA GLU A 311 11.00 13.42 16.12
C GLU A 311 10.15 14.33 17.02
N VAL A 312 8.91 13.89 17.35
CA VAL A 312 8.03 14.67 18.25
C VAL A 312 8.64 14.82 19.65
N ILE A 313 9.20 13.74 20.20
CA ILE A 313 9.78 13.76 21.55
C ILE A 313 11.05 14.63 21.57
N GLU A 314 11.98 14.39 20.66
CA GLU A 314 13.28 15.04 20.67
C GLU A 314 13.20 16.53 20.34
N GLU A 315 12.38 16.90 19.36
CA GLU A 315 12.40 18.26 18.81
C GLU A 315 11.27 19.16 19.31
N VAL A 316 10.10 18.58 19.65
CA VAL A 316 8.95 19.37 20.06
C VAL A 316 8.77 19.35 21.58
N LEU A 317 8.72 18.16 22.20
CA LEU A 317 8.37 18.04 23.60
C LEU A 317 9.55 18.25 24.55
N SER A 318 10.79 17.94 24.14
CA SER A 318 11.98 18.15 25.00
C SER A 318 12.22 19.63 25.31
N ARG A 319 11.90 20.50 24.36
CA ARG A 319 12.05 21.97 24.57
C ARG A 319 11.03 22.54 25.54
N ASP A 320 9.82 21.94 25.59
CA ASP A 320 8.71 22.44 26.41
C ASP A 320 8.69 21.87 27.84
N ILE A 321 9.33 20.72 28.07
CA ILE A 321 9.26 19.99 29.34
C ILE A 321 10.48 20.19 30.21
N GLY A 322 11.56 20.83 29.68
CA GLY A 322 12.79 21.05 30.43
C GLY A 322 13.41 19.72 30.90
N PHE A 323 13.38 18.70 30.11
CA PHE A 323 14.16 17.50 30.34
C PHE A 323 15.63 17.83 30.12
N ASP A 324 16.28 18.24 31.17
CA ASP A 324 17.73 18.12 31.28
C ASP A 324 18.03 16.62 31.35
N GLY A 325 18.61 16.08 30.25
CA GLY A 325 18.94 14.66 30.07
C GLY A 325 20.00 14.15 31.06
#